data_37a36d7c91390944906b5c8e85f97894
#
_entry.id   37a36d7c91390944906b5c8e85f97894
#
_cell.length_a   1.000
_cell.length_b   1.000
_cell.length_c   1.000
_cell.angle_alpha   90.00
_cell.angle_beta   90.00
_cell.angle_gamma   90.00
#
_symmetry.space_group_name_H-M   'P 1'
#
loop_
_entity.id
_entity.type
_entity.pdbx_description
1 polymer ?
#
loop_
_entity_poly.entity_id
_entity_poly.type
_entity_poly.pdbx_seq_one_letter_code
_entity_poly.pdbx_strand_id
1 'polypeptide(L)'
;NFIGIFNTAYASKLALNLFSKPRNGKLTPHINSFLETATSKTILHYNSLPIQTYQWEGTKETVLLAHGWESNSGRWRHKIQKLHKEGYNVIALDGPAHGGSGSSTFNAILYSEFISVVSEKFKPTAFIGHSVGGMALVVFLKKQTYVHAKKLVLLGAPSGFKGIMKRYKEMMGYSRKVSIGIDHYIELKFGHPPHYFSTADFVKNIDTQGLLIHDKRDRIIPYQDALDIDAQFKSAKLISTEGLGHSLKGDFITDELIKFLSH
;
A
#
# COMPACT_ATOMS: atom_id res chain seq x y z
N ASN A 1 23.72 -14.88 -7.11
CA ASN A 1 24.11 -15.34 -8.48
C ASN A 1 24.78 -16.71 -8.51
N PHE A 2 25.59 -17.09 -7.50
CA PHE A 2 26.29 -18.39 -7.47
C PHE A 2 25.31 -19.57 -7.56
N ILE A 3 24.23 -19.55 -6.78
CA ILE A 3 23.18 -20.59 -6.81
C ILE A 3 22.48 -20.65 -8.17
N GLY A 4 22.32 -19.51 -8.86
CA GLY A 4 21.66 -19.43 -10.17
C GLY A 4 22.44 -20.09 -11.31
N ILE A 5 23.73 -20.39 -11.11
CA ILE A 5 24.55 -21.16 -12.08
C ILE A 5 24.11 -22.62 -12.10
N PHE A 6 23.78 -23.17 -10.94
CA PHE A 6 23.44 -24.60 -10.79
C PHE A 6 21.92 -24.86 -10.81
N ASN A 7 21.11 -23.96 -10.25
CA ASN A 7 19.65 -24.10 -10.21
C ASN A 7 18.93 -22.76 -10.26
N THR A 8 18.57 -22.34 -11.47
CA THR A 8 17.89 -21.05 -11.70
C THR A 8 16.52 -20.99 -11.03
N ALA A 9 15.74 -22.08 -11.03
CA ALA A 9 14.41 -22.10 -10.42
C ALA A 9 14.48 -21.88 -8.91
N TYR A 10 15.43 -22.56 -8.24
CA TYR A 10 15.65 -22.39 -6.80
C TYR A 10 16.14 -20.95 -6.47
N ALA A 11 17.08 -20.43 -7.26
CA ALA A 11 17.58 -19.06 -7.08
C ALA A 11 16.46 -18.01 -7.24
N SER A 12 15.60 -18.20 -8.22
CA SER A 12 14.46 -17.32 -8.49
C SER A 12 13.41 -17.34 -7.36
N LYS A 13 13.09 -18.52 -6.85
CA LYS A 13 12.23 -18.70 -5.69
C LYS A 13 12.81 -18.03 -4.44
N LEU A 14 14.12 -18.23 -4.19
CA LEU A 14 14.80 -17.61 -3.06
C LEU A 14 14.80 -16.08 -3.18
N ALA A 15 15.08 -15.54 -4.37
CA ALA A 15 15.10 -14.11 -4.63
C ALA A 15 13.72 -13.47 -4.36
N LEU A 16 12.62 -14.08 -4.84
CA LEU A 16 11.28 -13.57 -4.58
C LEU A 16 10.89 -13.71 -3.09
N ASN A 17 11.29 -14.77 -2.43
CA ASN A 17 11.06 -14.96 -1.00
C ASN A 17 11.80 -13.89 -0.18
N LEU A 18 13.04 -13.57 -0.52
CA LEU A 18 13.80 -12.49 0.13
C LEU A 18 13.15 -11.13 -0.10
N PHE A 19 12.69 -10.86 -1.32
CA PHE A 19 11.94 -9.65 -1.65
C PHE A 19 10.68 -9.52 -0.81
N SER A 20 9.96 -10.62 -0.58
CA SER A 20 8.66 -10.60 0.11
C SER A 20 8.76 -10.58 1.64
N LYS A 21 9.95 -10.70 2.22
CA LYS A 21 10.15 -10.71 3.68
C LYS A 21 10.58 -9.33 4.18
N PRO A 22 9.70 -8.58 4.88
CA PRO A 22 10.10 -7.30 5.47
C PRO A 22 11.12 -7.52 6.59
N ARG A 23 12.13 -6.66 6.65
CA ARG A 23 13.15 -6.62 7.71
C ARG A 23 12.77 -5.65 8.81
N ASN A 24 12.00 -4.65 8.46
CA ASN A 24 11.49 -3.58 9.33
C ASN A 24 9.95 -3.62 9.39
N GLY A 25 9.35 -2.60 10.00
CA GLY A 25 7.88 -2.45 10.05
C GLY A 25 7.24 -3.06 11.29
N LYS A 26 8.03 -3.61 12.24
CA LYS A 26 7.53 -4.01 13.56
C LYS A 26 7.31 -2.78 14.46
N LEU A 27 6.43 -2.95 15.45
CA LEU A 27 6.12 -1.88 16.41
C LEU A 27 7.33 -1.62 17.32
N THR A 28 7.65 -0.34 17.48
CA THR A 28 8.62 0.14 18.51
C THR A 28 7.84 0.67 19.71
N PRO A 29 8.45 0.79 20.91
CA PRO A 29 7.77 1.35 22.09
C PRO A 29 7.10 2.70 21.84
N HIS A 30 7.78 3.61 21.13
CA HIS A 30 7.23 4.93 20.79
C HIS A 30 6.04 4.88 19.83
N ILE A 31 6.07 3.99 18.84
CA ILE A 31 4.94 3.77 17.93
C ILE A 31 3.78 3.15 18.70
N ASN A 32 4.07 2.15 19.52
CA ASN A 32 3.05 1.46 20.30
C ASN A 32 2.34 2.43 21.26
N SER A 33 3.04 3.32 21.95
CA SER A 33 2.43 4.32 22.84
C SER A 33 1.43 5.23 22.12
N PHE A 34 1.68 5.58 20.86
CA PHE A 34 0.70 6.30 20.05
C PHE A 34 -0.50 5.41 19.69
N LEU A 35 -0.27 4.18 19.27
CA LEU A 35 -1.35 3.26 18.89
C LEU A 35 -2.24 2.87 20.08
N GLU A 36 -1.74 2.99 21.32
CA GLU A 36 -2.56 2.87 22.55
C GLU A 36 -3.59 4.00 22.70
N THR A 37 -3.45 5.12 22.00
CA THR A 37 -4.46 6.20 21.99
C THR A 37 -5.69 5.87 21.14
N ALA A 38 -5.70 4.75 20.41
CA ALA A 38 -6.86 4.32 19.65
C ALA A 38 -8.05 4.03 20.56
N THR A 39 -9.25 4.44 20.15
CA THR A 39 -10.51 4.18 20.84
C THR A 39 -10.76 2.67 20.99
N SER A 40 -10.39 1.92 19.95
CA SER A 40 -10.43 0.46 19.98
C SER A 40 -9.31 -0.17 19.13
N LYS A 41 -8.90 -1.36 19.53
CA LYS A 41 -7.99 -2.23 18.79
C LYS A 41 -8.68 -3.54 18.55
N THR A 42 -8.77 -3.97 17.30
CA THR A 42 -9.46 -5.19 16.91
C THR A 42 -8.54 -6.08 16.10
N ILE A 43 -8.53 -7.37 16.42
CA ILE A 43 -7.90 -8.39 15.59
C ILE A 43 -8.98 -9.06 14.76
N LEU A 44 -8.90 -8.89 13.43
CA LEU A 44 -9.69 -9.61 12.45
C LEU A 44 -8.86 -10.74 11.87
N HIS A 45 -9.47 -11.60 11.05
CA HIS A 45 -8.75 -12.72 10.46
C HIS A 45 -9.06 -12.85 8.96
N TYR A 46 -8.02 -13.07 8.17
CA TYR A 46 -8.12 -13.60 6.83
C TYR A 46 -7.55 -15.03 6.83
N ASN A 47 -8.41 -16.02 6.69
CA ASN A 47 -8.08 -17.42 6.99
C ASN A 47 -7.51 -17.54 8.43
N SER A 48 -6.30 -18.09 8.58
CA SER A 48 -5.60 -18.19 9.88
C SER A 48 -4.73 -16.98 10.23
N LEU A 49 -4.66 -15.95 9.37
CA LEU A 49 -3.77 -14.82 9.54
C LEU A 49 -4.48 -13.69 10.32
N PRO A 50 -3.97 -13.29 11.50
CA PRO A 50 -4.53 -12.16 12.23
C PRO A 50 -4.22 -10.83 11.53
N ILE A 51 -5.19 -9.93 11.54
CA ILE A 51 -5.12 -8.57 11.00
C ILE A 51 -5.31 -7.60 12.14
N GLN A 52 -4.27 -6.89 12.53
CA GLN A 52 -4.34 -5.88 13.57
C GLN A 52 -4.91 -4.60 13.00
N THR A 53 -5.96 -4.07 13.63
CA THR A 53 -6.57 -2.79 13.30
C THR A 53 -6.63 -1.88 14.52
N TYR A 54 -6.63 -0.57 14.25
CA TYR A 54 -6.74 0.50 15.23
C TYR A 54 -7.80 1.48 14.76
N GLN A 55 -8.71 1.87 15.65
CA GLN A 55 -9.79 2.80 15.37
C GLN A 55 -9.69 4.02 16.28
N TRP A 56 -9.78 5.19 15.71
CA TRP A 56 -10.09 6.45 16.39
C TRP A 56 -11.50 6.85 15.96
N GLU A 57 -12.45 6.59 16.87
CA GLU A 57 -13.86 6.76 16.58
C GLU A 57 -14.22 8.24 16.40
N GLY A 58 -14.98 8.54 15.35
CA GLY A 58 -15.45 9.86 15.00
C GLY A 58 -16.89 9.81 14.47
N THR A 59 -17.50 10.97 14.31
CA THR A 59 -18.92 11.10 13.91
C THR A 59 -19.11 11.27 12.39
N LYS A 60 -18.04 11.57 11.64
CA LYS A 60 -18.05 11.67 10.19
C LYS A 60 -17.75 10.32 9.52
N GLU A 61 -17.57 10.33 8.22
CA GLU A 61 -17.26 9.19 7.39
C GLU A 61 -16.04 8.41 7.86
N THR A 62 -16.04 7.10 7.57
CA THR A 62 -14.91 6.22 7.90
C THR A 62 -13.84 6.31 6.83
N VAL A 63 -12.61 6.61 7.26
CA VAL A 63 -11.39 6.67 6.46
C VAL A 63 -10.48 5.50 6.81
N LEU A 64 -10.11 4.68 5.82
CA LEU A 64 -9.18 3.57 6.00
C LEU A 64 -7.78 3.95 5.51
N LEU A 65 -6.76 3.68 6.34
CA LEU A 65 -5.36 4.02 6.09
C LEU A 65 -4.51 2.76 5.89
N ALA A 66 -3.92 2.60 4.69
CA ALA A 66 -3.07 1.47 4.32
C ALA A 66 -1.61 1.92 4.13
N HIS A 67 -0.72 1.45 5.00
CA HIS A 67 0.71 1.80 4.97
C HIS A 67 1.50 1.06 3.88
N GLY A 68 2.74 1.51 3.58
CA GLY A 68 3.64 0.90 2.62
C GLY A 68 4.55 -0.18 3.21
N TRP A 69 5.48 -0.63 2.37
CA TRP A 69 6.53 -1.60 2.72
C TRP A 69 7.38 -1.13 3.89
N GLU A 70 7.76 -2.07 4.77
CA GLU A 70 8.60 -1.84 5.95
C GLU A 70 8.12 -0.70 6.87
N SER A 71 6.79 -0.54 6.96
CA SER A 71 6.10 0.44 7.77
C SER A 71 5.01 -0.24 8.62
N ASN A 72 4.20 0.53 9.34
CA ASN A 72 3.05 0.07 10.11
C ASN A 72 2.05 1.22 10.33
N SER A 73 0.96 0.96 11.03
CA SER A 73 -0.10 1.94 11.30
C SER A 73 0.39 3.21 11.99
N GLY A 74 1.46 3.14 12.77
CA GLY A 74 2.03 4.30 13.47
C GLY A 74 2.59 5.39 12.56
N ARG A 75 2.88 5.08 11.27
CA ARG A 75 3.28 6.10 10.30
C ARG A 75 2.24 7.20 10.12
N TRP A 76 0.99 6.87 10.37
CA TRP A 76 -0.14 7.74 10.16
C TRP A 76 -0.41 8.71 11.31
N ARG A 77 0.39 8.65 12.41
CA ARG A 77 0.17 9.40 13.66
C ARG A 77 -0.32 10.82 13.42
N HIS A 78 0.42 11.62 12.68
CA HIS A 78 0.08 13.01 12.43
C HIS A 78 -1.23 13.19 11.62
N LYS A 79 -1.42 12.34 10.61
CA LYS A 79 -2.64 12.34 9.79
C LYS A 79 -3.86 11.88 10.59
N ILE A 80 -3.70 10.84 11.41
CA ILE A 80 -4.76 10.34 12.30
C ILE A 80 -5.20 11.44 13.26
N GLN A 81 -4.26 12.11 13.93
CA GLN A 81 -4.56 13.16 14.89
C GLN A 81 -5.38 14.31 14.24
N LYS A 82 -4.98 14.74 13.04
CA LYS A 82 -5.70 15.82 12.33
C LYS A 82 -7.07 15.33 11.80
N LEU A 83 -7.14 14.17 11.17
CA LEU A 83 -8.40 13.62 10.65
C LEU A 83 -9.41 13.37 11.78
N HIS A 84 -8.96 12.79 12.89
CA HIS A 84 -9.82 12.57 14.05
C HIS A 84 -10.29 13.88 14.69
N LYS A 85 -9.42 14.89 14.78
CA LYS A 85 -9.81 16.25 15.22
C LYS A 85 -10.88 16.87 14.33
N GLU A 86 -10.86 16.60 13.02
CA GLU A 86 -11.90 17.01 12.08
C GLU A 86 -13.18 16.16 12.17
N GLY A 87 -13.22 15.16 13.03
CA GLY A 87 -14.38 14.32 13.31
C GLY A 87 -14.50 13.05 12.46
N TYR A 88 -13.50 12.72 11.63
CA TYR A 88 -13.51 11.46 10.86
C TYR A 88 -13.34 10.24 11.77
N ASN A 89 -14.07 9.16 11.45
CA ASN A 89 -13.80 7.86 12.01
C ASN A 89 -12.61 7.24 11.25
N VAL A 90 -11.47 7.08 11.93
CA VAL A 90 -10.22 6.69 11.27
C VAL A 90 -9.85 5.26 11.63
N ILE A 91 -9.69 4.43 10.62
CA ILE A 91 -9.23 3.05 10.75
C ILE A 91 -7.84 2.94 10.14
N ALA A 92 -6.87 2.46 10.90
CA ALA A 92 -5.57 2.04 10.38
C ALA A 92 -5.41 0.54 10.54
N LEU A 93 -4.84 -0.14 9.54
CA LEU A 93 -4.54 -1.56 9.64
C LEU A 93 -3.04 -1.79 9.41
N ASP A 94 -2.50 -2.77 10.12
CA ASP A 94 -1.17 -3.28 9.84
C ASP A 94 -1.25 -4.30 8.69
N GLY A 95 -0.44 -4.10 7.66
CA GLY A 95 -0.37 -5.00 6.51
C GLY A 95 0.24 -6.36 6.85
N PRO A 96 0.16 -7.35 5.95
CA PRO A 96 0.75 -8.67 6.17
C PRO A 96 2.23 -8.58 6.56
N ALA A 97 2.66 -9.35 7.54
CA ALA A 97 4.02 -9.41 8.10
C ALA A 97 4.53 -8.10 8.78
N HIS A 98 3.67 -7.10 8.95
CA HIS A 98 4.01 -5.82 9.57
C HIS A 98 3.24 -5.60 10.87
N GLY A 99 3.73 -4.67 11.70
CA GLY A 99 3.09 -4.28 12.96
C GLY A 99 2.69 -5.48 13.81
N GLY A 100 1.43 -5.52 14.21
CA GLY A 100 0.79 -6.62 14.95
C GLY A 100 0.11 -7.67 14.07
N SER A 101 0.13 -7.52 12.73
CA SER A 101 -0.50 -8.46 11.82
C SER A 101 0.35 -9.70 11.56
N GLY A 102 -0.33 -10.80 11.22
CA GLY A 102 0.27 -12.08 10.86
C GLY A 102 0.87 -12.12 9.46
N SER A 103 1.38 -13.28 9.09
CA SER A 103 2.14 -13.62 7.89
C SER A 103 3.65 -13.52 8.09
N SER A 104 4.39 -14.30 7.29
CA SER A 104 5.85 -14.20 7.16
C SER A 104 6.29 -13.47 5.89
N THR A 105 5.34 -13.15 5.02
CA THR A 105 5.58 -12.49 3.74
C THR A 105 4.56 -11.40 3.47
N PHE A 106 4.97 -10.41 2.70
CA PHE A 106 4.15 -9.32 2.25
C PHE A 106 4.05 -9.29 0.72
N ASN A 107 2.86 -9.03 0.21
CA ASN A 107 2.61 -8.64 -1.18
C ASN A 107 1.27 -7.89 -1.27
N ALA A 108 1.07 -7.12 -2.33
CA ALA A 108 -0.11 -6.29 -2.50
C ALA A 108 -1.42 -7.10 -2.64
N ILE A 109 -1.36 -8.33 -3.14
CA ILE A 109 -2.53 -9.21 -3.29
C ILE A 109 -3.01 -9.67 -1.91
N LEU A 110 -2.13 -10.20 -1.07
CA LEU A 110 -2.49 -10.58 0.30
C LEU A 110 -2.94 -9.36 1.11
N TYR A 111 -2.31 -8.20 0.89
CA TYR A 111 -2.72 -6.98 1.56
C TYR A 111 -4.11 -6.53 1.13
N SER A 112 -4.48 -6.70 -0.15
CA SER A 112 -5.84 -6.42 -0.63
C SER A 112 -6.90 -7.31 0.02
N GLU A 113 -6.57 -8.57 0.36
CA GLU A 113 -7.47 -9.45 1.11
C GLU A 113 -7.64 -8.96 2.56
N PHE A 114 -6.56 -8.52 3.22
CA PHE A 114 -6.66 -7.90 4.55
C PHE A 114 -7.54 -6.65 4.52
N ILE A 115 -7.35 -5.78 3.52
CA ILE A 115 -8.17 -4.59 3.30
C ILE A 115 -9.64 -4.98 3.08
N SER A 116 -9.93 -6.06 2.35
CA SER A 116 -11.30 -6.56 2.14
C SER A 116 -11.99 -6.91 3.45
N VAL A 117 -11.35 -7.72 4.30
CA VAL A 117 -11.89 -8.11 5.61
C VAL A 117 -12.15 -6.89 6.51
N VAL A 118 -11.18 -5.94 6.54
CA VAL A 118 -11.31 -4.71 7.33
C VAL A 118 -12.44 -3.82 6.78
N SER A 119 -12.56 -3.72 5.46
CA SER A 119 -13.60 -2.93 4.80
C SER A 119 -15.00 -3.49 5.03
N GLU A 120 -15.15 -4.80 5.09
CA GLU A 120 -16.42 -5.42 5.44
C GLU A 120 -16.87 -5.11 6.88
N LYS A 121 -15.92 -5.04 7.81
CA LYS A 121 -16.20 -4.73 9.22
C LYS A 121 -16.53 -3.26 9.44
N PHE A 122 -15.71 -2.35 8.89
CA PHE A 122 -15.76 -0.93 9.24
C PHE A 122 -16.45 -0.05 8.19
N LYS A 123 -16.78 -0.60 7.02
CA LYS A 123 -17.50 0.07 5.92
C LYS A 123 -16.91 1.46 5.54
N PRO A 124 -15.59 1.58 5.32
CA PRO A 124 -14.99 2.87 4.95
C PRO A 124 -15.52 3.37 3.62
N THR A 125 -15.71 4.69 3.52
CA THR A 125 -16.08 5.36 2.26
C THR A 125 -14.89 6.06 1.61
N ALA A 126 -13.83 6.31 2.38
CA ALA A 126 -12.59 6.90 1.90
C ALA A 126 -11.38 6.02 2.24
N PHE A 127 -10.44 5.95 1.30
CA PHE A 127 -9.27 5.12 1.37
C PHE A 127 -8.01 5.94 1.12
N ILE A 128 -7.02 5.84 1.99
CA ILE A 128 -5.73 6.52 1.84
C ILE A 128 -4.62 5.47 1.90
N GLY A 129 -3.88 5.30 0.80
CA GLY A 129 -2.78 4.35 0.71
C GLY A 129 -1.44 5.01 0.42
N HIS A 130 -0.40 4.57 1.11
CA HIS A 130 0.96 5.01 0.83
C HIS A 130 1.76 3.90 0.14
N SER A 131 2.46 4.25 -0.94
CA SER A 131 3.36 3.32 -1.63
C SER A 131 2.61 2.02 -2.02
N VAL A 132 3.13 0.84 -1.64
CA VAL A 132 2.47 -0.46 -1.92
C VAL A 132 1.11 -0.59 -1.22
N GLY A 133 0.85 0.15 -0.14
CA GLY A 133 -0.50 0.23 0.45
C GLY A 133 -1.51 0.87 -0.50
N GLY A 134 -1.10 1.88 -1.28
CA GLY A 134 -1.92 2.44 -2.35
C GLY A 134 -2.19 1.43 -3.47
N MET A 135 -1.16 0.70 -3.90
CA MET A 135 -1.32 -0.39 -4.88
C MET A 135 -2.29 -1.47 -4.36
N ALA A 136 -2.21 -1.85 -3.08
CA ALA A 136 -3.09 -2.85 -2.48
C ALA A 136 -4.56 -2.38 -2.43
N LEU A 137 -4.80 -1.09 -2.16
CA LEU A 137 -6.13 -0.49 -2.25
C LEU A 137 -6.70 -0.56 -3.67
N VAL A 138 -5.89 -0.26 -4.69
CA VAL A 138 -6.30 -0.36 -6.09
C VAL A 138 -6.60 -1.81 -6.48
N VAL A 139 -5.79 -2.79 -6.04
CA VAL A 139 -6.07 -4.22 -6.24
C VAL A 139 -7.38 -4.64 -5.57
N PHE A 140 -7.68 -4.13 -4.38
CA PHE A 140 -8.94 -4.37 -3.68
C PHE A 140 -10.13 -3.77 -4.44
N LEU A 141 -10.08 -2.48 -4.79
CA LEU A 141 -11.19 -1.78 -5.45
C LEU A 141 -11.42 -2.26 -6.89
N LYS A 142 -10.39 -2.74 -7.59
CA LYS A 142 -10.54 -3.33 -8.94
C LYS A 142 -11.55 -4.48 -8.97
N LYS A 143 -11.72 -5.22 -7.86
CA LYS A 143 -12.67 -6.33 -7.79
C LYS A 143 -14.13 -5.87 -7.96
N GLN A 144 -14.41 -4.56 -7.84
CA GLN A 144 -15.72 -3.92 -7.97
C GLN A 144 -16.83 -4.51 -7.07
N THR A 145 -16.46 -5.28 -6.08
CA THR A 145 -17.40 -5.90 -5.13
C THR A 145 -17.72 -4.97 -3.95
N TYR A 146 -16.92 -3.91 -3.76
CA TYR A 146 -17.09 -2.97 -2.66
C TYR A 146 -17.72 -1.66 -3.15
N VAL A 147 -19.02 -1.53 -2.92
CA VAL A 147 -19.86 -0.42 -3.45
C VAL A 147 -19.84 0.87 -2.62
N HIS A 148 -19.21 0.85 -1.45
CA HIS A 148 -19.22 2.01 -0.55
C HIS A 148 -18.07 3.00 -0.80
N ALA A 149 -17.08 2.64 -1.61
CA ALA A 149 -15.93 3.49 -1.90
C ALA A 149 -16.35 4.74 -2.66
N LYS A 150 -16.07 5.91 -2.09
CA LYS A 150 -16.33 7.22 -2.72
C LYS A 150 -15.05 7.94 -3.08
N LYS A 151 -14.00 7.78 -2.24
CA LYS A 151 -12.75 8.51 -2.37
C LYS A 151 -11.53 7.60 -2.24
N LEU A 152 -10.57 7.77 -3.13
CA LEU A 152 -9.30 7.05 -3.13
C LEU A 152 -8.12 8.02 -3.18
N VAL A 153 -7.23 7.95 -2.19
CA VAL A 153 -6.01 8.75 -2.17
C VAL A 153 -4.79 7.84 -2.29
N LEU A 154 -3.93 8.13 -3.25
CA LEU A 154 -2.66 7.44 -3.49
C LEU A 154 -1.48 8.37 -3.20
N LEU A 155 -0.72 8.05 -2.17
CA LEU A 155 0.46 8.80 -1.74
C LEU A 155 1.73 8.05 -2.17
N GLY A 156 2.47 8.56 -3.16
CA GLY A 156 3.71 7.95 -3.63
C GLY A 156 3.52 6.49 -4.10
N ALA A 157 2.36 6.17 -4.68
CA ALA A 157 2.06 4.81 -5.13
C ALA A 157 2.80 4.44 -6.42
N PRO A 158 3.25 3.17 -6.57
CA PRO A 158 3.84 2.69 -7.80
C PRO A 158 2.78 2.49 -8.89
N SER A 159 3.12 2.77 -10.16
CA SER A 159 2.25 2.52 -11.31
C SER A 159 2.05 1.03 -11.61
N GLY A 160 2.93 0.17 -11.11
CA GLY A 160 2.80 -1.27 -11.26
C GLY A 160 3.96 -2.08 -10.69
N PHE A 161 3.72 -3.37 -10.56
CA PHE A 161 4.69 -4.29 -9.96
C PHE A 161 5.92 -4.55 -10.86
N LYS A 162 5.75 -4.46 -12.18
CA LYS A 162 6.87 -4.60 -13.14
C LYS A 162 8.00 -3.62 -12.85
N GLY A 163 7.68 -2.34 -12.59
CA GLY A 163 8.66 -1.30 -12.26
C GLY A 163 9.39 -1.59 -10.94
N ILE A 164 8.66 -2.02 -9.91
CA ILE A 164 9.23 -2.43 -8.62
C ILE A 164 10.22 -3.59 -8.82
N MET A 165 9.80 -4.64 -9.53
CA MET A 165 10.65 -5.83 -9.76
C MET A 165 11.87 -5.51 -10.61
N LYS A 166 11.75 -4.62 -11.61
CA LYS A 166 12.90 -4.15 -12.40
C LYS A 166 13.95 -3.53 -11.47
N ARG A 167 13.58 -2.53 -10.67
CA ARG A 167 14.48 -1.84 -9.73
C ARG A 167 15.10 -2.80 -8.72
N TYR A 168 14.32 -3.73 -8.19
CA TYR A 168 14.82 -4.75 -7.26
C TYR A 168 15.87 -5.65 -7.92
N LYS A 169 15.59 -6.17 -9.12
CA LYS A 169 16.51 -7.04 -9.86
C LYS A 169 17.82 -6.34 -10.21
N GLU A 170 17.75 -5.07 -10.60
CA GLU A 170 18.90 -4.22 -10.88
C GLU A 170 19.74 -3.96 -9.61
N MET A 171 19.11 -3.56 -8.52
CA MET A 171 19.76 -3.33 -7.21
C MET A 171 20.50 -4.56 -6.70
N MET A 172 19.91 -5.75 -6.88
CA MET A 172 20.50 -7.02 -6.47
C MET A 172 21.53 -7.58 -7.43
N GLY A 173 21.70 -6.98 -8.60
CA GLY A 173 22.64 -7.43 -9.62
C GLY A 173 22.34 -8.85 -10.13
N TYR A 174 21.06 -9.26 -10.22
CA TYR A 174 20.73 -10.59 -10.72
C TYR A 174 21.09 -10.75 -12.22
N SER A 175 21.61 -11.92 -12.58
CA SER A 175 21.84 -12.26 -13.99
C SER A 175 20.52 -12.28 -14.77
N ARG A 176 20.60 -12.11 -16.11
CA ARG A 176 19.43 -12.18 -17.00
C ARG A 176 18.62 -13.47 -16.80
N LYS A 177 19.32 -14.61 -16.63
CA LYS A 177 18.70 -15.93 -16.43
C LYS A 177 17.87 -15.98 -15.13
N VAL A 178 18.43 -15.49 -14.02
CA VAL A 178 17.72 -15.42 -12.73
C VAL A 178 16.56 -14.42 -12.81
N SER A 179 16.76 -13.28 -13.47
CA SER A 179 15.73 -12.25 -13.65
C SER A 179 14.50 -12.77 -14.41
N ILE A 180 14.69 -13.52 -15.48
CA ILE A 180 13.62 -14.20 -16.23
C ILE A 180 12.94 -15.25 -15.34
N GLY A 181 13.74 -16.05 -14.62
CA GLY A 181 13.21 -17.06 -13.71
C GLY A 181 12.36 -16.48 -12.57
N ILE A 182 12.69 -15.28 -12.07
CA ILE A 182 11.85 -14.56 -11.08
C ILE A 182 10.48 -14.21 -11.70
N ASP A 183 10.45 -13.67 -12.91
CA ASP A 183 9.19 -13.31 -13.58
C ASP A 183 8.32 -14.54 -13.83
N HIS A 184 8.91 -15.63 -14.28
CA HIS A 184 8.21 -16.90 -14.43
C HIS A 184 7.70 -17.47 -13.10
N TYR A 185 8.50 -17.38 -12.03
CA TYR A 185 8.06 -17.84 -10.70
C TYR A 185 6.92 -16.97 -10.14
N ILE A 186 6.91 -15.66 -10.42
CA ILE A 186 5.79 -14.76 -10.09
C ILE A 186 4.52 -15.21 -10.81
N GLU A 187 4.63 -15.51 -12.10
CA GLU A 187 3.50 -16.00 -12.92
C GLU A 187 2.94 -17.32 -12.40
N LEU A 188 3.81 -18.28 -12.09
CA LEU A 188 3.40 -19.57 -11.48
C LEU A 188 2.72 -19.38 -10.13
N LYS A 189 3.20 -18.44 -9.30
CA LYS A 189 2.70 -18.25 -7.95
C LYS A 189 1.39 -17.45 -7.88
N PHE A 190 1.21 -16.47 -8.77
CA PHE A 190 0.11 -15.52 -8.72
C PHE A 190 -0.84 -15.61 -9.93
N GLY A 191 -0.59 -16.54 -10.86
CA GLY A 191 -1.41 -16.76 -12.05
C GLY A 191 -1.20 -15.77 -13.18
N HIS A 192 -0.36 -14.74 -12.95
CA HIS A 192 -0.13 -13.66 -13.93
C HIS A 192 1.31 -13.16 -13.86
N PRO A 193 1.89 -12.72 -15.00
CA PRO A 193 3.22 -12.13 -15.04
C PRO A 193 3.27 -10.76 -14.33
N PRO A 194 4.47 -10.25 -13.97
CA PRO A 194 4.61 -9.00 -13.22
C PRO A 194 3.92 -7.77 -13.83
N HIS A 195 3.86 -7.68 -15.16
CA HIS A 195 3.24 -6.54 -15.84
C HIS A 195 1.71 -6.50 -15.72
N TYR A 196 1.05 -7.63 -15.43
CA TYR A 196 -0.38 -7.68 -15.18
C TYR A 196 -0.78 -6.86 -13.95
N PHE A 197 0.06 -6.85 -12.90
CA PHE A 197 -0.23 -6.14 -11.66
C PHE A 197 0.11 -4.65 -11.81
N SER A 198 -0.71 -3.95 -12.58
CA SER A 198 -0.56 -2.54 -12.94
C SER A 198 -1.58 -1.69 -12.20
N THR A 199 -1.13 -0.84 -11.29
CA THR A 199 -1.96 0.18 -10.62
C THR A 199 -2.59 1.11 -11.65
N ALA A 200 -1.79 1.56 -12.65
CA ALA A 200 -2.24 2.45 -13.70
C ALA A 200 -3.34 1.83 -14.58
N ASP A 201 -3.25 0.52 -14.89
CA ASP A 201 -4.31 -0.13 -15.65
C ASP A 201 -5.56 -0.41 -14.81
N PHE A 202 -5.38 -0.72 -13.54
CA PHE A 202 -6.49 -1.08 -12.67
C PHE A 202 -7.37 0.11 -12.30
N VAL A 203 -6.79 1.32 -12.15
CA VAL A 203 -7.57 2.53 -11.81
C VAL A 203 -8.52 2.96 -12.93
N LYS A 204 -8.33 2.51 -14.18
CA LYS A 204 -9.23 2.80 -15.29
C LYS A 204 -10.69 2.43 -15.04
N ASN A 205 -10.90 1.39 -14.23
CA ASN A 205 -12.20 0.81 -13.95
C ASN A 205 -12.66 1.06 -12.51
N ILE A 206 -12.03 1.99 -11.81
CA ILE A 206 -12.41 2.38 -10.43
C ILE A 206 -13.25 3.65 -10.52
N ASP A 207 -14.51 3.54 -10.16
CA ASP A 207 -15.46 4.67 -10.14
C ASP A 207 -15.47 5.32 -8.75
N THR A 208 -14.37 6.01 -8.41
CA THR A 208 -14.25 6.82 -7.20
C THR A 208 -13.59 8.14 -7.53
N GLN A 209 -13.82 9.17 -6.73
CA GLN A 209 -13.01 10.38 -6.79
C GLN A 209 -11.57 10.05 -6.35
N GLY A 210 -10.59 10.50 -7.12
CA GLY A 210 -9.18 10.21 -6.90
C GLY A 210 -8.37 11.44 -6.47
N LEU A 211 -7.39 11.23 -5.60
CA LEU A 211 -6.33 12.19 -5.31
C LEU A 211 -4.98 11.47 -5.35
N LEU A 212 -4.11 11.93 -6.24
CA LEU A 212 -2.73 11.45 -6.33
C LEU A 212 -1.82 12.52 -5.73
N ILE A 213 -0.94 12.15 -4.81
CA ILE A 213 0.09 13.06 -4.31
C ILE A 213 1.44 12.36 -4.45
N HIS A 214 2.39 13.00 -5.15
CA HIS A 214 3.70 12.44 -5.40
C HIS A 214 4.79 13.51 -5.40
N ASP A 215 5.95 13.18 -4.86
CA ASP A 215 7.09 14.10 -4.83
C ASP A 215 7.98 13.88 -6.06
N LYS A 216 8.33 14.99 -6.76
CA LYS A 216 9.18 14.93 -7.95
C LYS A 216 10.58 14.40 -7.67
N ARG A 217 11.04 14.47 -6.39
CA ARG A 217 12.33 13.97 -5.93
C ARG A 217 12.22 12.65 -5.16
N ASP A 218 11.13 11.90 -5.35
CA ASP A 218 10.98 10.56 -4.79
C ASP A 218 12.03 9.61 -5.39
N ARG A 219 12.93 9.09 -4.52
CA ARG A 219 14.04 8.21 -4.93
C ARG A 219 13.66 6.71 -4.84
N ILE A 220 12.48 6.40 -4.31
CA ILE A 220 12.00 5.02 -4.14
C ILE A 220 11.04 4.65 -5.25
N ILE A 221 10.01 5.47 -5.45
CA ILE A 221 9.03 5.33 -6.53
C ILE A 221 9.18 6.55 -7.44
N PRO A 222 9.67 6.39 -8.67
CA PRO A 222 9.87 7.52 -9.59
C PRO A 222 8.58 8.31 -9.82
N TYR A 223 8.70 9.62 -9.97
CA TYR A 223 7.57 10.50 -10.26
C TYR A 223 6.79 10.10 -11.52
N GLN A 224 7.46 9.45 -12.48
CA GLN A 224 6.82 8.88 -13.68
C GLN A 224 5.68 7.91 -13.32
N ASP A 225 5.81 7.15 -12.23
CA ASP A 225 4.73 6.25 -11.76
C ASP A 225 3.44 7.04 -11.46
N ALA A 226 3.54 8.26 -10.91
CA ALA A 226 2.37 9.11 -10.68
C ALA A 226 1.75 9.61 -11.98
N LEU A 227 2.58 9.99 -12.97
CA LEU A 227 2.10 10.41 -14.29
C LEU A 227 1.41 9.27 -15.03
N ASP A 228 1.93 8.04 -14.91
CA ASP A 228 1.32 6.85 -15.52
C ASP A 228 -0.06 6.55 -14.90
N ILE A 229 -0.21 6.72 -13.59
CA ILE A 229 -1.50 6.54 -12.91
C ILE A 229 -2.48 7.67 -13.30
N ASP A 230 -2.02 8.93 -13.26
CA ASP A 230 -2.84 10.11 -13.57
C ASP A 230 -3.42 10.04 -14.98
N ALA A 231 -2.62 9.62 -15.96
CA ALA A 231 -3.06 9.43 -17.34
C ALA A 231 -4.24 8.45 -17.50
N GLN A 232 -4.45 7.56 -16.54
CA GLN A 232 -5.46 6.51 -16.60
C GLN A 232 -6.61 6.71 -15.59
N PHE A 233 -6.38 7.44 -14.50
CA PHE A 233 -7.38 7.67 -13.46
C PHE A 233 -8.15 8.97 -13.72
N LYS A 234 -9.13 8.93 -14.61
CA LYS A 234 -9.85 10.10 -15.14
C LYS A 234 -10.52 10.98 -14.08
N SER A 235 -10.97 10.40 -12.98
CA SER A 235 -11.63 11.11 -11.86
C SER A 235 -10.64 11.58 -10.79
N ALA A 236 -9.32 11.47 -11.02
CA ALA A 236 -8.32 11.88 -10.08
C ALA A 236 -7.73 13.27 -10.37
N LYS A 237 -7.23 13.91 -9.30
CA LYS A 237 -6.38 15.10 -9.35
C LYS A 237 -4.97 14.73 -8.90
N LEU A 238 -3.95 15.11 -9.67
CA LEU A 238 -2.55 14.97 -9.28
C LEU A 238 -2.05 16.25 -8.61
N ILE A 239 -1.50 16.11 -7.41
CA ILE A 239 -0.74 17.14 -6.70
C ILE A 239 0.72 16.72 -6.65
N SER A 240 1.58 17.52 -7.26
CA SER A 240 3.02 17.32 -7.24
C SER A 240 3.66 18.12 -6.11
N THR A 241 4.57 17.50 -5.37
CA THR A 241 5.41 18.18 -4.39
C THR A 241 6.88 18.12 -4.79
N GLU A 242 7.73 18.89 -4.12
CA GLU A 242 9.15 18.88 -4.36
C GLU A 242 9.93 19.03 -3.04
N GLY A 243 10.67 17.96 -2.67
CA GLY A 243 11.50 17.95 -1.47
C GLY A 243 10.92 17.19 -0.27
N LEU A 244 9.69 16.63 -0.35
CA LEU A 244 9.12 15.77 0.68
C LEU A 244 9.56 14.30 0.54
N GLY A 245 10.06 13.95 -0.65
CA GLY A 245 10.50 12.60 -0.99
C GLY A 245 9.40 11.54 -0.83
N HIS A 246 9.81 10.26 -0.78
CA HIS A 246 8.86 9.14 -0.71
C HIS A 246 7.96 9.17 0.53
N SER A 247 8.43 9.75 1.62
CA SER A 247 7.68 9.72 2.89
C SER A 247 6.39 10.54 2.86
N LEU A 248 6.33 11.61 2.07
CA LEU A 248 5.21 12.55 1.96
C LEU A 248 4.68 12.97 3.34
N LYS A 249 5.63 13.30 4.25
CA LYS A 249 5.34 13.82 5.58
C LYS A 249 5.17 15.33 5.51
N GLY A 250 4.37 15.90 6.39
CA GLY A 250 4.17 17.34 6.53
C GLY A 250 2.70 17.75 6.58
N ASP A 251 2.48 18.96 7.08
CA ASP A 251 1.13 19.53 7.25
C ASP A 251 0.44 19.73 5.92
N PHE A 252 1.14 20.26 4.92
CA PHE A 252 0.59 20.46 3.57
C PHE A 252 -0.13 19.22 3.03
N ILE A 253 0.51 18.03 3.16
CA ILE A 253 -0.11 16.79 2.69
C ILE A 253 -1.40 16.50 3.46
N THR A 254 -1.38 16.68 4.78
CA THR A 254 -2.54 16.40 5.61
C THR A 254 -3.68 17.37 5.35
N ASP A 255 -3.37 18.63 5.11
CA ASP A 255 -4.35 19.67 4.80
C ASP A 255 -5.01 19.42 3.43
N GLU A 256 -4.25 19.01 2.41
CA GLU A 256 -4.80 18.60 1.11
C GLU A 256 -5.68 17.33 1.22
N LEU A 257 -5.33 16.38 2.11
CA LEU A 257 -6.19 15.22 2.41
C LEU A 257 -7.52 15.65 3.00
N ILE A 258 -7.50 16.50 4.04
CA ILE A 258 -8.71 17.01 4.70
C ILE A 258 -9.60 17.77 3.70
N LYS A 259 -8.99 18.66 2.91
CA LYS A 259 -9.68 19.39 1.86
C LYS A 259 -10.37 18.45 0.87
N PHE A 260 -9.67 17.44 0.38
CA PHE A 260 -10.23 16.46 -0.55
C PHE A 260 -11.36 15.63 0.08
N LEU A 261 -11.23 15.27 1.34
CA LEU A 261 -12.23 14.48 2.06
C LEU A 261 -13.50 15.29 2.36
N SER A 262 -13.41 16.61 2.46
CA SER A 262 -14.54 17.49 2.82
C SER A 262 -15.48 17.81 1.66
N HIS A 263 -15.09 17.56 0.44
CA HIS A 263 -15.84 17.78 -0.79
C HIS A 263 -16.33 16.47 -1.40
#